data_26a29c18726cd14f35cc19251f2107d4
#
_entry.id   26a29c18726cd14f35cc19251f2107d4
#
_cell.length_a   1.000
_cell.length_b   1.000
_cell.length_c   1.000
_cell.angle_alpha   90.00
_cell.angle_beta   90.00
_cell.angle_gamma   90.00
#
_symmetry.space_group_name_H-M   'P 1'
#
loop_
_entity.id
_entity.type
_entity.pdbx_description
1 polymer ?
#
loop_
_entity_poly.entity_id
_entity_poly.type
_entity_poly.pdbx_seq_one_letter_code
_entity_poly.pdbx_strand_id
1 'polypeptide(L)'
;MKKSILLFFITFLVISCSSDRDYLPEDFWGMKLKRKLTGNEAKDFVDKLHFQNVATEKNEVGFYTGEIGNATIYITYYTDEKTAYQDFRKMTEKISPENSMFVRGTYHNINNKQLYSCMGLGQVHYVFAHQNLLFWISVDPHFSRNFLDEYMKLVMN
;
A
#
# COMPACT_ATOMS: atom_id res chain seq x y z
N MET A 1 -47.70 41.91 -27.01
CA MET A 1 -47.10 40.61 -27.31
C MET A 1 -45.87 40.46 -26.42
N LYS A 2 -45.97 39.69 -25.32
CA LYS A 2 -44.83 39.44 -24.40
C LYS A 2 -44.16 38.13 -24.82
N LYS A 3 -42.88 38.19 -25.25
CA LYS A 3 -42.09 37.01 -25.58
C LYS A 3 -41.46 36.48 -24.27
N SER A 4 -41.93 35.34 -23.80
CA SER A 4 -41.28 34.58 -22.72
C SER A 4 -40.07 33.85 -23.29
N ILE A 5 -38.90 34.21 -22.80
CA ILE A 5 -37.65 33.48 -23.07
C ILE A 5 -37.55 32.39 -22.01
N LEU A 6 -37.70 31.13 -22.45
CA LEU A 6 -37.52 29.95 -21.59
C LEU A 6 -36.01 29.62 -21.54
N LEU A 7 -35.39 29.94 -20.41
CA LEU A 7 -33.98 29.66 -20.18
C LEU A 7 -33.85 28.19 -19.79
N PHE A 8 -33.30 27.35 -20.69
CA PHE A 8 -33.02 25.92 -20.43
C PHE A 8 -31.71 25.80 -19.68
N PHE A 9 -31.80 25.57 -18.37
CA PHE A 9 -30.63 25.25 -17.54
C PHE A 9 -30.20 23.80 -17.78
N ILE A 10 -29.16 23.57 -18.61
CA ILE A 10 -28.53 22.27 -18.74
C ILE A 10 -27.60 22.08 -17.55
N THR A 11 -28.06 21.33 -16.56
CA THR A 11 -27.22 20.88 -15.45
C THR A 11 -26.26 19.77 -15.94
N PHE A 12 -25.01 20.12 -16.15
CA PHE A 12 -23.94 19.16 -16.42
C PHE A 12 -23.68 18.37 -15.12
N LEU A 13 -24.23 17.16 -15.02
CA LEU A 13 -23.82 16.16 -14.02
C LEU A 13 -22.41 15.69 -14.37
N VAL A 14 -21.41 16.25 -13.71
CA VAL A 14 -20.03 15.72 -13.74
C VAL A 14 -20.05 14.45 -12.90
N ILE A 15 -20.23 13.30 -13.56
CA ILE A 15 -20.00 12.00 -12.95
C ILE A 15 -18.48 11.89 -12.76
N SER A 16 -18.00 12.26 -11.57
CA SER A 16 -16.62 11.97 -11.15
C SER A 16 -16.53 10.45 -10.98
N CYS A 17 -16.12 9.77 -12.03
CA CYS A 17 -15.74 8.38 -11.95
C CYS A 17 -14.35 8.37 -11.29
N SER A 18 -14.27 8.32 -9.96
CA SER A 18 -13.06 7.90 -9.28
C SER A 18 -12.93 6.41 -9.57
N SER A 19 -12.12 6.04 -10.54
CA SER A 19 -11.68 4.65 -10.67
C SER A 19 -10.88 4.34 -9.41
N ASP A 20 -11.47 3.58 -8.47
CA ASP A 20 -10.72 3.04 -7.36
C ASP A 20 -9.56 2.24 -7.94
N ARG A 21 -8.34 2.73 -7.74
CA ARG A 21 -7.14 2.08 -8.25
C ARG A 21 -6.98 0.74 -7.52
N ASP A 22 -6.82 -0.34 -8.29
CA ASP A 22 -6.50 -1.65 -7.73
C ASP A 22 -4.99 -1.74 -7.45
N TYR A 23 -4.63 -1.68 -6.18
CA TYR A 23 -3.25 -1.83 -5.72
C TYR A 23 -2.83 -3.30 -5.53
N LEU A 24 -3.75 -4.25 -5.70
CA LEU A 24 -3.51 -5.68 -5.59
C LEU A 24 -4.07 -6.42 -6.83
N PRO A 25 -3.56 -6.12 -8.04
CA PRO A 25 -4.06 -6.74 -9.27
C PRO A 25 -3.83 -8.27 -9.26
N GLU A 26 -4.70 -9.02 -9.95
CA GLU A 26 -4.61 -10.49 -10.02
C GLU A 26 -3.29 -10.98 -10.61
N ASP A 27 -2.74 -10.22 -11.57
CA ASP A 27 -1.47 -10.46 -12.23
C ASP A 27 -0.57 -9.26 -12.04
N PHE A 28 0.59 -9.48 -11.45
CA PHE A 28 1.58 -8.44 -11.28
C PHE A 28 3.00 -8.97 -11.47
N TRP A 29 3.70 -8.42 -12.45
CA TRP A 29 5.11 -8.68 -12.73
C TRP A 29 5.47 -10.18 -12.84
N GLY A 30 4.61 -10.96 -13.54
CA GLY A 30 4.77 -12.41 -13.70
C GLY A 30 4.39 -13.25 -12.49
N MET A 31 3.84 -12.64 -11.45
CA MET A 31 3.32 -13.30 -10.27
C MET A 31 1.79 -13.25 -10.26
N LYS A 32 1.17 -14.28 -9.68
CA LYS A 32 -0.29 -14.39 -9.50
C LYS A 32 -0.67 -14.07 -8.06
N LEU A 33 -1.71 -13.28 -7.89
CA LEU A 33 -2.37 -13.10 -6.59
C LEU A 33 -3.05 -14.42 -6.20
N LYS A 34 -2.51 -15.12 -5.24
CA LYS A 34 -3.05 -16.42 -4.77
C LYS A 34 -4.11 -16.26 -3.70
N ARG A 35 -4.01 -15.20 -2.92
CA ARG A 35 -4.97 -14.89 -1.85
C ARG A 35 -4.99 -13.39 -1.62
N LYS A 36 -6.20 -12.85 -1.43
CA LYS A 36 -6.44 -11.48 -0.98
C LYS A 36 -7.26 -11.51 0.28
N LEU A 37 -6.79 -10.87 1.34
CA LEU A 37 -7.54 -10.64 2.57
C LEU A 37 -8.08 -9.21 2.55
N THR A 38 -9.32 -9.04 3.03
CA THR A 38 -9.96 -7.73 3.16
C THR A 38 -10.80 -7.68 4.44
N GLY A 39 -11.22 -6.49 4.86
CA GLY A 39 -12.11 -6.32 6.00
C GLY A 39 -11.58 -6.97 7.29
N ASN A 40 -12.45 -7.67 8.00
CA ASN A 40 -12.09 -8.30 9.28
C ASN A 40 -10.98 -9.36 9.14
N GLU A 41 -10.95 -10.11 8.04
CA GLU A 41 -9.92 -11.12 7.81
C GLU A 41 -8.51 -10.48 7.71
N ALA A 42 -8.40 -9.37 6.97
CA ALA A 42 -7.15 -8.61 6.88
C ALA A 42 -6.77 -8.00 8.23
N LYS A 43 -7.74 -7.43 8.95
CA LYS A 43 -7.53 -6.87 10.29
C LYS A 43 -6.99 -7.93 11.25
N ASP A 44 -7.66 -9.06 11.36
CA ASP A 44 -7.25 -10.15 12.25
C ASP A 44 -5.86 -10.70 11.90
N PHE A 45 -5.53 -10.73 10.61
CA PHE A 45 -4.22 -11.15 10.14
C PHE A 45 -3.12 -10.16 10.57
N VAL A 46 -3.35 -8.86 10.38
CA VAL A 46 -2.40 -7.80 10.78
C VAL A 46 -2.23 -7.78 12.30
N ASP A 47 -3.32 -7.87 13.07
CA ASP A 47 -3.27 -7.89 14.54
C ASP A 47 -2.47 -9.09 15.07
N LYS A 48 -2.63 -10.28 14.47
CA LYS A 48 -1.84 -11.47 14.82
C LYS A 48 -0.34 -11.27 14.59
N LEU A 49 0.06 -10.59 13.51
CA LEU A 49 1.48 -10.30 13.25
C LEU A 49 2.09 -9.39 14.32
N HIS A 50 1.30 -8.52 14.93
CA HIS A 50 1.75 -7.59 15.95
C HIS A 50 1.53 -8.08 17.38
N PHE A 51 0.91 -9.27 17.57
CA PHE A 51 0.49 -9.82 18.87
C PHE A 51 -0.38 -8.87 19.70
N GLN A 52 -1.06 -7.92 19.05
CA GLN A 52 -1.94 -6.92 19.66
C GLN A 52 -2.88 -6.30 18.62
N ASN A 53 -3.95 -5.66 19.08
CA ASN A 53 -4.88 -4.94 18.22
C ASN A 53 -4.27 -3.61 17.76
N VAL A 54 -3.70 -3.60 16.56
CA VAL A 54 -3.08 -2.41 15.95
C VAL A 54 -3.84 -1.95 14.70
N ALA A 55 -4.58 -2.85 14.04
CA ALA A 55 -5.31 -2.54 12.81
C ALA A 55 -6.63 -1.84 13.17
N THR A 56 -6.61 -0.51 13.22
CA THR A 56 -7.80 0.34 13.47
C THR A 56 -8.48 0.78 12.19
N GLU A 57 -7.76 0.73 11.06
CA GLU A 57 -8.19 1.22 9.76
C GLU A 57 -8.54 0.07 8.81
N LYS A 58 -9.11 0.38 7.65
CA LYS A 58 -9.30 -0.61 6.58
C LYS A 58 -7.94 -1.15 6.14
N ASN A 59 -7.83 -2.48 6.05
CA ASN A 59 -6.62 -3.18 5.60
C ASN A 59 -6.93 -4.11 4.44
N GLU A 60 -5.94 -4.29 3.57
CA GLU A 60 -5.92 -5.32 2.54
C GLU A 60 -4.55 -6.00 2.55
N VAL A 61 -4.53 -7.32 2.29
CA VAL A 61 -3.28 -8.09 2.19
C VAL A 61 -3.33 -8.97 0.95
N GLY A 62 -2.35 -8.83 0.07
CA GLY A 62 -2.20 -9.65 -1.14
C GLY A 62 -1.01 -10.59 -1.04
N PHE A 63 -1.22 -11.88 -1.28
CA PHE A 63 -0.17 -12.90 -1.33
C PHE A 63 0.08 -13.29 -2.78
N TYR A 64 1.29 -13.02 -3.25
CA TYR A 64 1.72 -13.29 -4.62
C TYR A 64 2.71 -14.45 -4.67
N THR A 65 2.55 -15.29 -5.69
CA THR A 65 3.49 -16.38 -5.99
C THR A 65 3.71 -16.46 -7.50
N GLY A 66 4.92 -16.71 -7.90
CA GLY A 66 5.33 -16.94 -9.29
C GLY A 66 6.57 -17.84 -9.35
N GLU A 67 7.03 -18.13 -10.57
CA GLU A 67 8.27 -18.91 -10.76
C GLU A 67 9.49 -18.22 -10.15
N ILE A 68 9.45 -16.89 -10.09
CA ILE A 68 10.53 -16.06 -9.54
C ILE A 68 10.50 -15.95 -8.01
N GLY A 69 9.49 -16.51 -7.31
CA GLY A 69 9.39 -16.50 -5.84
C GLY A 69 8.08 -15.93 -5.31
N ASN A 70 8.13 -15.34 -4.12
CA ASN A 70 6.96 -14.87 -3.38
C ASN A 70 7.07 -13.40 -2.98
N ALA A 71 5.91 -12.75 -2.91
CA ALA A 71 5.77 -11.42 -2.32
C ALA A 71 4.45 -11.31 -1.54
N THR A 72 4.45 -10.53 -0.48
CA THR A 72 3.24 -10.16 0.26
C THR A 72 3.16 -8.64 0.35
N ILE A 73 2.02 -8.09 0.02
CA ILE A 73 1.76 -6.66 0.06
C ILE A 73 0.66 -6.40 1.06
N TYR A 74 0.95 -5.55 2.03
CA TYR A 74 0.00 -5.05 3.03
C TYR A 74 -0.32 -3.61 2.72
N ILE A 75 -1.59 -3.25 2.75
CA ILE A 75 -2.08 -1.89 2.51
C ILE A 75 -3.00 -1.51 3.65
N THR A 76 -2.67 -0.39 4.32
CA THR A 76 -3.54 0.22 5.31
C THR A 76 -4.07 1.54 4.77
N TYR A 77 -5.38 1.74 4.84
CA TYR A 77 -6.09 2.92 4.36
C TYR A 77 -6.40 3.83 5.55
N TYR A 78 -5.93 5.05 5.51
CA TYR A 78 -6.17 6.07 6.53
C TYR A 78 -7.19 7.11 6.07
N THR A 79 -7.66 7.91 6.99
CA THR A 79 -8.56 9.04 6.68
C THR A 79 -7.86 10.17 5.94
N ASP A 80 -6.54 10.34 6.15
CA ASP A 80 -5.74 11.40 5.55
C ASP A 80 -4.25 11.03 5.41
N GLU A 81 -3.55 11.77 4.56
CA GLU A 81 -2.12 11.57 4.28
C GLU A 81 -1.23 11.78 5.50
N LYS A 82 -1.57 12.74 6.36
CA LYS A 82 -0.77 13.06 7.55
C LYS A 82 -0.75 11.88 8.51
N THR A 83 -1.89 11.24 8.74
CA THR A 83 -2.02 10.07 9.61
C THR A 83 -1.24 8.88 9.03
N ALA A 84 -1.36 8.62 7.72
CA ALA A 84 -0.58 7.58 7.06
C ALA A 84 0.93 7.78 7.22
N TYR A 85 1.41 9.02 7.05
CA TYR A 85 2.83 9.34 7.20
C TYR A 85 3.30 9.25 8.67
N GLN A 86 2.47 9.66 9.63
CA GLN A 86 2.81 9.52 11.04
C GLN A 86 2.97 8.05 11.44
N ASP A 87 2.10 7.17 10.95
CA ASP A 87 2.18 5.75 11.25
C ASP A 87 3.33 5.07 10.49
N PHE A 88 3.65 5.49 9.28
CA PHE A 88 4.90 5.13 8.61
C PHE A 88 6.12 5.40 9.51
N ARG A 89 6.22 6.60 10.08
CA ARG A 89 7.32 6.98 10.97
C ARG A 89 7.37 6.12 12.22
N LYS A 90 6.24 5.97 12.93
CA LYS A 90 6.16 5.14 14.14
C LYS A 90 6.53 3.67 13.85
N MET A 91 6.06 3.12 12.73
CA MET A 91 6.34 1.75 12.34
C MET A 91 7.83 1.56 12.06
N THR A 92 8.44 2.43 11.27
CA THR A 92 9.86 2.32 10.90
C THR A 92 10.80 2.53 12.10
N GLU A 93 10.42 3.36 13.06
CA GLU A 93 11.15 3.50 14.34
C GLU A 93 11.11 2.21 15.19
N LYS A 94 9.96 1.51 15.22
CA LYS A 94 9.81 0.24 15.97
C LYS A 94 10.61 -0.91 15.38
N ILE A 95 10.73 -0.96 14.06
CA ILE A 95 11.49 -2.01 13.34
C ILE A 95 12.94 -1.64 13.10
N SER A 96 13.45 -0.62 13.80
CA SER A 96 14.87 -0.30 13.73
C SER A 96 15.73 -1.48 14.24
N PRO A 97 16.96 -1.65 13.71
CA PRO A 97 17.79 -2.83 13.97
C PRO A 97 18.06 -3.13 15.43
N GLU A 98 18.01 -2.13 16.28
CA GLU A 98 18.38 -2.22 17.71
C GLU A 98 17.32 -2.94 18.53
N ASN A 99 16.06 -3.00 18.07
CA ASN A 99 14.91 -3.44 18.87
C ASN A 99 14.06 -4.53 18.20
N SER A 100 14.48 -5.07 17.06
CA SER A 100 13.64 -6.00 16.29
C SER A 100 14.42 -7.10 15.61
N MET A 101 13.70 -8.09 15.03
CA MET A 101 14.28 -9.12 14.17
C MET A 101 14.67 -8.61 12.77
N PHE A 102 14.44 -7.34 12.50
CA PHE A 102 14.80 -6.71 11.25
C PHE A 102 16.20 -6.09 11.35
N VAL A 103 16.99 -6.23 10.28
CA VAL A 103 18.37 -5.74 10.19
C VAL A 103 18.55 -4.89 8.92
N ARG A 104 19.64 -4.13 8.85
CA ARG A 104 19.99 -3.30 7.68
C ARG A 104 18.90 -2.26 7.33
N GLY A 105 18.26 -1.70 8.35
CA GLY A 105 17.28 -0.64 8.18
C GLY A 105 17.89 0.61 7.54
N THR A 106 17.30 1.10 6.45
CA THR A 106 17.80 2.27 5.72
C THR A 106 16.64 3.07 5.12
N TYR A 107 16.69 4.39 5.27
CA TYR A 107 15.79 5.30 4.57
C TYR A 107 16.34 5.68 3.19
N HIS A 108 15.46 5.69 2.21
CA HIS A 108 15.73 6.10 0.83
C HIS A 108 14.76 7.22 0.44
N ASN A 109 15.20 8.08 -0.48
CA ASN A 109 14.33 9.05 -1.14
C ASN A 109 14.17 8.63 -2.60
N ILE A 110 12.94 8.31 -3.01
CA ILE A 110 12.59 7.95 -4.39
C ILE A 110 11.48 8.90 -4.84
N ASN A 111 11.71 9.68 -5.89
CA ASN A 111 10.74 10.64 -6.44
C ASN A 111 10.13 11.56 -5.35
N ASN A 112 10.96 12.12 -4.48
CA ASN A 112 10.57 12.95 -3.34
C ASN A 112 9.67 12.25 -2.29
N LYS A 113 9.60 10.92 -2.30
CA LYS A 113 8.92 10.12 -1.28
C LYS A 113 9.94 9.36 -0.44
N GLN A 114 9.72 9.37 0.88
CA GLN A 114 10.55 8.60 1.79
C GLN A 114 10.09 7.14 1.80
N LEU A 115 11.03 6.24 1.61
CA LEU A 115 10.86 4.80 1.68
C LEU A 115 11.85 4.25 2.71
N TYR A 116 11.41 3.30 3.52
CA TYR A 116 12.28 2.54 4.43
C TYR A 116 12.45 1.12 3.92
N SER A 117 13.66 0.59 3.96
CA SER A 117 13.92 -0.82 3.66
C SER A 117 14.66 -1.50 4.81
N CYS A 118 14.39 -2.78 5.00
CA CYS A 118 15.11 -3.63 5.94
C CYS A 118 15.10 -5.09 5.48
N MET A 119 15.85 -5.95 6.15
CA MET A 119 15.85 -7.40 5.92
C MET A 119 15.35 -8.09 7.19
N GLY A 120 14.52 -9.10 7.03
CA GLY A 120 14.01 -9.90 8.15
C GLY A 120 13.22 -11.11 7.66
N LEU A 121 13.12 -12.16 8.46
CA LEU A 121 12.33 -13.36 8.13
C LEU A 121 12.66 -13.97 6.76
N GLY A 122 13.91 -13.82 6.28
CA GLY A 122 14.34 -14.32 4.98
C GLY A 122 13.95 -13.44 3.78
N GLN A 123 13.29 -12.31 4.01
CA GLN A 123 12.80 -11.42 2.96
C GLN A 123 13.38 -9.99 3.09
N VAL A 124 13.28 -9.23 2.01
CA VAL A 124 13.47 -7.78 2.01
C VAL A 124 12.09 -7.14 2.22
N HIS A 125 12.06 -6.16 3.10
CA HIS A 125 10.86 -5.41 3.42
C HIS A 125 11.02 -3.97 2.97
N TYR A 126 9.97 -3.41 2.38
CA TYR A 126 9.86 -2.02 1.99
C TYR A 126 8.61 -1.42 2.62
N VAL A 127 8.77 -0.27 3.25
CA VAL A 127 7.67 0.47 3.88
C VAL A 127 7.65 1.89 3.35
N PHE A 128 6.50 2.39 2.93
CA PHE A 128 6.31 3.76 2.47
C PHE A 128 4.85 4.21 2.57
N ALA A 129 4.65 5.51 2.70
CA ALA A 129 3.32 6.11 2.62
C ALA A 129 3.13 6.83 1.27
N HIS A 130 1.95 6.72 0.70
CA HIS A 130 1.54 7.47 -0.49
C HIS A 130 0.07 7.89 -0.34
N GLN A 131 -0.19 9.19 -0.44
CA GLN A 131 -1.50 9.74 -0.13
C GLN A 131 -1.95 9.28 1.27
N ASN A 132 -3.17 8.82 1.42
CA ASN A 132 -3.71 8.28 2.66
C ASN A 132 -3.48 6.77 2.85
N LEU A 133 -2.49 6.20 2.18
CA LEU A 133 -2.17 4.77 2.22
C LEU A 133 -0.78 4.54 2.81
N LEU A 134 -0.67 3.48 3.61
CA LEU A 134 0.60 2.93 4.07
C LEU A 134 0.79 1.55 3.46
N PHE A 135 1.92 1.36 2.79
CA PHE A 135 2.32 0.12 2.16
C PHE A 135 3.45 -0.54 2.94
N TRP A 136 3.31 -1.85 3.17
CA TRP A 136 4.40 -2.72 3.57
C TRP A 136 4.51 -3.85 2.55
N ILE A 137 5.66 -4.01 1.94
CA ILE A 137 5.95 -5.07 0.97
C ILE A 137 7.00 -5.99 1.56
N SER A 138 6.73 -7.29 1.57
CA SER A 138 7.68 -8.35 1.88
C SER A 138 7.95 -9.14 0.61
N VAL A 139 9.19 -9.31 0.20
CA VAL A 139 9.52 -9.93 -1.07
C VAL A 139 10.84 -10.70 -1.00
N ASP A 140 10.94 -11.81 -1.74
CA ASP A 140 12.16 -12.63 -1.75
C ASP A 140 13.35 -11.82 -2.29
N PRO A 141 14.56 -11.95 -1.69
CA PRO A 141 15.66 -11.00 -1.86
C PRO A 141 16.16 -10.84 -3.30
N HIS A 142 16.21 -11.95 -4.06
CA HIS A 142 16.87 -11.99 -5.36
C HIS A 142 16.21 -11.17 -6.47
N PHE A 143 14.93 -10.77 -6.30
CA PHE A 143 14.22 -9.89 -7.25
C PHE A 143 13.60 -8.65 -6.58
N SER A 144 13.84 -8.45 -5.31
CA SER A 144 13.16 -7.45 -4.48
C SER A 144 13.23 -6.03 -5.04
N ARG A 145 14.37 -5.63 -5.59
CA ARG A 145 14.55 -4.29 -6.15
C ARG A 145 13.69 -4.07 -7.40
N ASN A 146 13.73 -5.01 -8.33
CA ASN A 146 12.95 -4.91 -9.56
C ASN A 146 11.44 -4.94 -9.27
N PHE A 147 11.02 -5.79 -8.32
CA PHE A 147 9.64 -5.82 -7.87
C PHE A 147 9.19 -4.49 -7.30
N LEU A 148 10.00 -3.88 -6.42
CA LEU A 148 9.71 -2.56 -5.87
C LEU A 148 9.58 -1.50 -6.96
N ASP A 149 10.53 -1.44 -7.89
CA ASP A 149 10.56 -0.42 -8.95
C ASP A 149 9.30 -0.51 -9.83
N GLU A 150 8.81 -1.71 -10.15
CA GLU A 150 7.56 -1.90 -10.89
C GLU A 150 6.33 -1.58 -10.02
N TYR A 151 6.32 -1.98 -8.75
CA TYR A 151 5.21 -1.68 -7.86
C TYR A 151 5.07 -0.18 -7.59
N MET A 152 6.18 0.53 -7.46
CA MET A 152 6.17 1.99 -7.33
C MET A 152 5.56 2.68 -8.56
N LYS A 153 5.75 2.15 -9.78
CA LYS A 153 5.08 2.65 -11.00
C LYS A 153 3.56 2.47 -10.90
N LEU A 154 3.11 1.30 -10.41
CA LEU A 154 1.68 1.04 -10.19
C LEU A 154 1.07 2.02 -9.18
N VAL A 155 1.78 2.32 -8.09
CA VAL A 155 1.27 3.17 -7.00
C VAL A 155 1.31 4.65 -7.37
N MET A 156 2.35 5.12 -8.09
CA MET A 156 2.63 6.55 -8.31
C MET A 156 1.99 7.12 -9.58
N ASN A 157 1.60 6.27 -10.54
CA ASN A 157 0.94 6.71 -11.79
C ASN A 157 -0.58 6.82 -11.62
#